data_42bc30870e5eb1edef3e6d51dcc1b46f
#
_entry.id   42bc30870e5eb1edef3e6d51dcc1b46f
#
_cell.length_a   1.000
_cell.length_b   1.000
_cell.length_c   1.000
_cell.angle_alpha   90.00
_cell.angle_beta   90.00
_cell.angle_gamma   90.00
#
_symmetry.space_group_name_H-M   'P 1'
#
loop_
_entity.id
_entity.type
_entity.pdbx_description
1 polymer ?
#
loop_
_entity_poly.entity_id
_entity_poly.type
_entity_poly.pdbx_seq_one_letter_code
_entity_poly.pdbx_strand_id
1 'polypeptide(L)'
;KGENMNRFIIEDTPSKIAASLCDQHVVKMPLEETQMLCTALWHHAPSYAEEKDLYKPVHQKHPCTLWAMENKSNFTFAFALLGCMLLEYTSRYNKEHGVTKHFKSLWEGRWHIPDGKMTAHPQCFSGHDDLKTDEFMPIEAYRNFYRVDKSKFARYKYTERPKWFLN
;
A
#
# COMPACT_ATOMS: atom_id res chain seq x y z
N LYS A 1 15.24 -10.12 9.77
CA LYS A 1 14.62 -10.59 8.49
C LYS A 1 13.69 -9.48 8.05
N GLY A 2 14.14 -8.68 7.07
CA GLY A 2 13.34 -7.56 6.60
C GLY A 2 11.99 -8.05 6.08
N GLU A 3 10.93 -7.64 6.73
CA GLU A 3 9.61 -7.80 6.17
C GLU A 3 9.59 -6.99 4.88
N ASN A 4 9.27 -7.65 3.78
CA ASN A 4 9.24 -6.99 2.49
C ASN A 4 8.03 -6.06 2.43
N MET A 5 8.30 -4.75 2.50
CA MET A 5 7.30 -3.73 2.25
C MET A 5 6.71 -3.92 0.85
N ASN A 6 5.41 -3.68 0.69
CA ASN A 6 4.76 -3.86 -0.60
C ASN A 6 3.47 -3.03 -0.71
N ARG A 7 2.97 -2.99 -1.94
CA ARG A 7 1.64 -2.50 -2.27
C ARG A 7 1.03 -3.54 -3.21
N PHE A 8 0.13 -4.37 -2.67
CA PHE A 8 -0.45 -5.50 -3.40
C PHE A 8 -1.53 -5.04 -4.37
N ILE A 9 -1.16 -4.83 -5.62
CA ILE A 9 -2.09 -4.40 -6.68
C ILE A 9 -2.84 -5.62 -7.21
N ILE A 10 -3.74 -6.16 -6.42
CA ILE A 10 -4.49 -7.38 -6.73
C ILE A 10 -5.85 -7.13 -7.38
N GLU A 11 -6.24 -5.87 -7.49
CA GLU A 11 -7.47 -5.40 -8.15
C GLU A 11 -7.21 -4.07 -8.85
N ASP A 12 -8.18 -3.59 -9.61
CA ASP A 12 -8.04 -2.39 -10.43
C ASP A 12 -8.29 -1.06 -9.70
N THR A 13 -8.98 -1.10 -8.56
CA THR A 13 -9.28 0.11 -7.78
C THR A 13 -8.87 -0.04 -6.33
N PRO A 14 -8.55 1.07 -5.63
CA PRO A 14 -8.20 1.03 -4.20
C PRO A 14 -9.23 0.33 -3.32
N SER A 15 -10.51 0.57 -3.53
CA SER A 15 -11.57 -0.07 -2.72
C SER A 15 -11.63 -1.59 -2.94
N LYS A 16 -11.48 -2.03 -4.18
CA LYS A 16 -11.44 -3.46 -4.51
C LYS A 16 -10.17 -4.13 -3.98
N ILE A 17 -9.02 -3.43 -4.06
CA ILE A 17 -7.77 -3.93 -3.47
C ILE A 17 -7.98 -4.18 -1.98
N ALA A 18 -8.45 -3.18 -1.24
CA ALA A 18 -8.66 -3.30 0.20
C ALA A 18 -9.61 -4.46 0.55
N ALA A 19 -10.72 -4.58 -0.18
CA ALA A 19 -11.71 -5.64 0.04
C ALA A 19 -11.15 -7.04 -0.24
N SER A 20 -10.17 -7.17 -1.14
CA SER A 20 -9.59 -8.45 -1.56
C SER A 20 -8.36 -8.87 -0.76
N LEU A 21 -7.79 -7.99 0.07
CA LEU A 21 -6.65 -8.32 0.93
C LEU A 21 -7.03 -9.38 1.97
N CYS A 22 -6.12 -10.31 2.25
CA CYS A 22 -6.30 -11.23 3.38
C CYS A 22 -6.29 -10.48 4.72
N ASP A 23 -6.82 -11.12 5.76
CA ASP A 23 -6.96 -10.50 7.09
C ASP A 23 -5.62 -9.96 7.61
N GLN A 24 -4.54 -10.72 7.45
CA GLN A 24 -3.21 -10.32 7.90
C GLN A 24 -2.74 -9.03 7.22
N HIS A 25 -3.03 -8.86 5.93
CA HIS A 25 -2.64 -7.68 5.17
C HIS A 25 -3.53 -6.47 5.47
N VAL A 26 -4.79 -6.67 5.79
CA VAL A 26 -5.65 -5.55 6.24
C VAL A 26 -5.16 -4.98 7.57
N VAL A 27 -4.53 -5.79 8.41
CA VAL A 27 -3.89 -5.32 9.66
C VAL A 27 -2.57 -4.61 9.38
N LYS A 28 -1.71 -5.21 8.55
CA LYS A 28 -0.30 -4.81 8.38
C LYS A 28 -0.11 -3.69 7.35
N MET A 29 -0.80 -3.76 6.21
CA MET A 29 -0.55 -2.86 5.09
C MET A 29 -0.92 -1.39 5.36
N PRO A 30 -1.92 -1.05 6.18
CA PRO A 30 -2.12 0.36 6.57
C PRO A 30 -0.90 0.99 7.22
N LEU A 31 -0.18 0.28 8.08
CA LEU A 31 1.06 0.78 8.67
C LEU A 31 2.13 1.00 7.62
N GLU A 32 2.36 0.00 6.76
CA GLU A 32 3.40 0.10 5.72
C GLU A 32 3.10 1.23 4.72
N GLU A 33 1.85 1.37 4.29
CA GLU A 33 1.47 2.45 3.36
C GLU A 33 1.62 3.82 4.03
N THR A 34 1.23 3.95 5.28
CA THR A 34 1.45 5.18 6.06
C THR A 34 2.94 5.51 6.15
N GLN A 35 3.80 4.53 6.41
CA GLN A 35 5.24 4.73 6.45
C GLN A 35 5.80 5.20 5.10
N MET A 36 5.34 4.62 3.99
CA MET A 36 5.78 5.04 2.65
C MET A 36 5.37 6.47 2.33
N LEU A 37 4.13 6.84 2.65
CA LEU A 37 3.63 8.20 2.42
C LEU A 37 4.31 9.23 3.32
N CYS A 38 4.55 8.90 4.58
CA CYS A 38 5.34 9.74 5.49
C CYS A 38 6.75 9.96 4.96
N THR A 39 7.40 8.90 4.48
CA THR A 39 8.76 8.97 3.90
C THR A 39 8.78 9.88 2.67
N ALA A 40 7.77 9.80 1.81
CA ALA A 40 7.63 10.70 0.66
C ALA A 40 7.54 12.16 1.09
N LEU A 41 6.78 12.46 2.14
CA LEU A 41 6.67 13.83 2.67
C LEU A 41 7.95 14.30 3.34
N TRP A 42 8.66 13.44 4.05
CA TRP A 42 9.98 13.79 4.57
C TRP A 42 10.96 14.16 3.47
N HIS A 43 10.89 13.48 2.33
CA HIS A 43 11.75 13.76 1.19
C HIS A 43 11.46 15.14 0.57
N HIS A 44 10.19 15.46 0.33
CA HIS A 44 9.80 16.70 -0.36
C HIS A 44 9.59 17.89 0.55
N ALA A 45 9.20 17.68 1.79
CA ALA A 45 8.84 18.74 2.73
C ALA A 45 9.19 18.35 4.17
N PRO A 46 10.50 18.26 4.50
CA PRO A 46 10.91 17.79 5.83
C PRO A 46 10.38 18.67 6.98
N SER A 47 10.29 19.97 6.79
CA SER A 47 9.74 20.87 7.82
C SER A 47 8.26 20.59 8.10
N TYR A 48 7.48 20.31 7.05
CA TYR A 48 6.08 19.91 7.20
C TYR A 48 5.96 18.56 7.93
N ALA A 49 6.76 17.58 7.52
CA ALA A 49 6.77 16.26 8.14
C ALA A 49 7.13 16.31 9.63
N GLU A 50 8.09 17.15 9.98
CA GLU A 50 8.50 17.37 11.38
C GLU A 50 7.39 18.06 12.17
N GLU A 51 6.81 19.13 11.65
CA GLU A 51 5.70 19.86 12.28
C GLU A 51 4.50 18.95 12.57
N LYS A 52 4.18 18.04 11.64
CA LYS A 52 3.06 17.09 11.77
C LYS A 52 3.41 15.82 12.53
N ASP A 53 4.63 15.71 13.04
CA ASP A 53 5.11 14.54 13.76
C ASP A 53 4.83 13.23 13.01
N LEU A 54 5.13 13.23 11.72
CA LEU A 54 4.96 12.05 10.88
C LEU A 54 6.00 10.97 11.23
N TYR A 55 5.69 9.72 10.94
CA TYR A 55 6.66 8.63 11.10
C TYR A 55 7.97 8.97 10.40
N LYS A 56 9.08 8.70 11.06
CA LYS A 56 10.41 8.95 10.50
C LYS A 56 10.64 8.15 9.22
N PRO A 57 11.49 8.63 8.31
CA PRO A 57 11.74 7.92 7.06
C PRO A 57 12.22 6.49 7.27
N VAL A 58 11.59 5.57 6.55
CA VAL A 58 11.96 4.15 6.51
C VAL A 58 11.87 3.66 5.07
N HIS A 59 12.65 2.64 4.73
CA HIS A 59 12.62 2.03 3.39
C HIS A 59 12.69 3.04 2.25
N GLN A 60 13.56 4.05 2.39
CA GLN A 60 13.63 5.20 1.48
C GLN A 60 13.94 4.85 0.03
N LYS A 61 14.58 3.70 -0.21
CA LYS A 61 14.95 3.23 -1.56
C LYS A 61 14.05 2.12 -2.07
N HIS A 62 13.05 1.71 -1.31
CA HIS A 62 12.14 0.66 -1.75
C HIS A 62 11.31 1.15 -2.95
N PRO A 63 11.15 0.34 -4.01
CA PRO A 63 10.41 0.76 -5.21
C PRO A 63 9.00 1.28 -4.93
N CYS A 64 8.26 0.67 -4.01
CA CYS A 64 6.91 1.13 -3.65
C CYS A 64 6.93 2.50 -2.95
N THR A 65 7.96 2.79 -2.14
CA THR A 65 8.15 4.10 -1.52
C THR A 65 8.50 5.15 -2.57
N LEU A 66 9.45 4.84 -3.45
CA LEU A 66 9.88 5.74 -4.53
C LEU A 66 8.73 6.05 -5.48
N TRP A 67 7.87 5.08 -5.75
CA TRP A 67 6.70 5.28 -6.59
C TRP A 67 5.73 6.32 -6.01
N ALA A 68 5.41 6.20 -4.73
CA ALA A 68 4.53 7.18 -4.05
C ALA A 68 5.18 8.58 -3.96
N MET A 69 6.50 8.63 -3.88
CA MET A 69 7.29 9.85 -3.79
C MET A 69 7.43 10.58 -5.13
N GLU A 70 7.31 9.87 -6.24
CA GLU A 70 7.64 10.35 -7.58
C GLU A 70 6.77 11.52 -8.02
N ASN A 71 5.46 11.41 -7.85
CA ASN A 71 4.53 12.46 -8.24
C ASN A 71 3.22 12.40 -7.45
N LYS A 72 2.44 13.47 -7.55
CA LYS A 72 1.19 13.63 -6.81
C LYS A 72 0.13 12.60 -7.19
N SER A 73 0.05 12.19 -8.44
CA SER A 73 -0.92 11.18 -8.88
C SER A 73 -0.65 9.83 -8.23
N ASN A 74 0.62 9.42 -8.17
CA ASN A 74 1.05 8.21 -7.48
C ASN A 74 0.75 8.30 -5.98
N PHE A 75 1.13 9.40 -5.35
CA PHE A 75 0.88 9.64 -3.93
C PHE A 75 -0.62 9.58 -3.61
N THR A 76 -1.44 10.22 -4.43
CA THR A 76 -2.90 10.26 -4.24
C THR A 76 -3.54 8.88 -4.37
N PHE A 77 -3.06 8.06 -5.32
CA PHE A 77 -3.50 6.67 -5.43
C PHE A 77 -3.17 5.88 -4.16
N ALA A 78 -1.93 5.97 -3.69
CA ALA A 78 -1.49 5.31 -2.46
C ALA A 78 -2.28 5.78 -1.24
N PHE A 79 -2.56 7.09 -1.17
CA PHE A 79 -3.40 7.67 -0.13
C PHE A 79 -4.83 7.13 -0.19
N ALA A 80 -5.43 7.05 -1.38
CA ALA A 80 -6.76 6.49 -1.55
C ALA A 80 -6.82 5.01 -1.12
N LEU A 81 -5.77 4.25 -1.45
CA LEU A 81 -5.65 2.86 -0.99
C LEU A 81 -5.56 2.78 0.53
N LEU A 82 -4.76 3.65 1.16
CA LEU A 82 -4.69 3.72 2.62
C LEU A 82 -6.08 3.98 3.22
N GLY A 83 -6.82 4.96 2.70
CA GLY A 83 -8.18 5.25 3.18
C GLY A 83 -9.11 4.05 3.07
N CYS A 84 -9.08 3.35 1.94
CA CYS A 84 -9.87 2.14 1.73
C CYS A 84 -9.47 1.00 2.68
N MET A 85 -8.17 0.84 2.93
CA MET A 85 -7.67 -0.16 3.88
C MET A 85 -8.09 0.16 5.32
N LEU A 86 -8.09 1.43 5.71
CA LEU A 86 -8.56 1.85 7.03
C LEU A 86 -10.05 1.56 7.23
N LEU A 87 -10.87 1.81 6.22
CA LEU A 87 -12.29 1.47 6.25
C LEU A 87 -12.51 -0.05 6.31
N GLU A 88 -11.76 -0.79 5.53
CA GLU A 88 -11.81 -2.26 5.52
C GLU A 88 -11.40 -2.85 6.87
N TYR A 89 -10.34 -2.32 7.49
CA TYR A 89 -9.91 -2.70 8.82
C TYR A 89 -11.03 -2.49 9.85
N THR A 90 -11.65 -1.32 9.86
CA THR A 90 -12.77 -1.03 10.77
C THR A 90 -13.95 -1.97 10.52
N SER A 91 -14.27 -2.26 9.26
CA SER A 91 -15.34 -3.19 8.89
C SER A 91 -15.09 -4.59 9.41
N ARG A 92 -13.85 -5.11 9.27
CA ARG A 92 -13.51 -6.47 9.71
C ARG A 92 -13.34 -6.61 11.22
N TYR A 93 -12.74 -5.61 11.88
CA TYR A 93 -12.30 -5.71 13.27
C TYR A 93 -13.08 -4.84 14.24
N ASN A 94 -14.03 -4.04 13.75
CA ASN A 94 -14.88 -3.17 14.55
C ASN A 94 -14.10 -2.24 15.48
N LYS A 95 -12.97 -1.71 15.00
CA LYS A 95 -12.14 -0.72 15.70
C LYS A 95 -11.34 0.12 14.70
N GLU A 96 -10.87 1.28 15.15
CA GLU A 96 -10.05 2.18 14.35
C GLU A 96 -8.58 1.71 14.35
N HIS A 97 -7.95 1.74 13.19
CA HIS A 97 -6.52 1.45 13.07
C HIS A 97 -5.69 2.62 13.61
N GLY A 98 -4.61 2.30 14.34
CA GLY A 98 -3.77 3.32 14.99
C GLY A 98 -3.16 4.36 14.05
N VAL A 99 -2.89 4.03 12.79
CA VAL A 99 -2.31 4.97 11.82
C VAL A 99 -3.30 6.03 11.33
N THR A 100 -4.57 5.91 11.64
CA THR A 100 -5.60 6.90 11.28
C THR A 100 -5.23 8.31 11.78
N LYS A 101 -4.48 8.42 12.87
CA LYS A 101 -3.98 9.70 13.39
C LYS A 101 -3.17 10.51 12.38
N HIS A 102 -2.56 9.87 11.38
CA HIS A 102 -1.78 10.56 10.34
C HIS A 102 -2.56 10.86 9.06
N PHE A 103 -3.77 10.32 8.92
CA PHE A 103 -4.52 10.37 7.67
C PHE A 103 -4.75 11.79 7.16
N LYS A 104 -5.21 12.68 8.04
CA LYS A 104 -5.46 14.08 7.69
C LYS A 104 -4.17 14.80 7.25
N SER A 105 -3.08 14.63 8.00
CA SER A 105 -1.80 15.25 7.67
C SER A 105 -1.24 14.77 6.34
N LEU A 106 -1.43 13.51 6.00
CA LEU A 106 -1.04 12.96 4.69
C LEU A 106 -1.86 13.60 3.56
N TRP A 107 -3.15 13.78 3.75
CA TRP A 107 -4.01 14.44 2.75
C TRP A 107 -3.60 15.89 2.53
N GLU A 108 -3.44 16.66 3.60
CA GLU A 108 -3.02 18.06 3.54
C GLU A 108 -1.60 18.19 2.95
N GLY A 109 -0.72 17.22 3.23
CA GLY A 109 0.66 17.20 2.76
C GLY A 109 0.83 16.89 1.27
N ARG A 110 -0.19 16.34 0.60
CA ARG A 110 -0.08 15.93 -0.82
C ARG A 110 0.37 17.05 -1.75
N TRP A 111 0.09 18.30 -1.39
CA TRP A 111 0.47 19.47 -2.19
C TRP A 111 1.99 19.70 -2.25
N HIS A 112 2.74 19.08 -1.35
CA HIS A 112 4.21 19.13 -1.36
C HIS A 112 4.83 18.14 -2.36
N ILE A 113 4.04 17.22 -2.89
CA ILE A 113 4.51 16.23 -3.85
C ILE A 113 4.43 16.84 -5.26
N PRO A 114 5.48 16.69 -6.10
CA PRO A 114 5.47 17.25 -7.46
C PRO A 114 4.33 16.71 -8.32
N ASP A 115 3.79 17.56 -9.18
CA ASP A 115 2.78 17.14 -10.16
C ASP A 115 3.35 16.12 -11.14
N GLY A 116 2.50 15.24 -11.62
CA GLY A 116 2.86 14.24 -12.61
C GLY A 116 1.73 13.28 -12.88
N LYS A 117 1.87 12.51 -13.94
CA LYS A 117 0.91 11.45 -14.29
C LYS A 117 1.26 10.16 -13.55
N MET A 118 0.24 9.37 -13.24
CA MET A 118 0.44 8.08 -12.61
C MET A 118 1.31 7.17 -13.49
N THR A 119 2.32 6.56 -12.89
CA THR A 119 3.25 5.64 -13.54
C THR A 119 2.87 4.18 -13.23
N ALA A 120 3.52 3.24 -13.93
CA ALA A 120 3.28 1.82 -13.70
C ALA A 120 3.64 1.41 -12.27
N HIS A 121 2.83 0.55 -11.65
CA HIS A 121 3.09 0.04 -10.32
C HIS A 121 4.33 -0.85 -10.30
N PRO A 122 5.24 -0.68 -9.32
CA PRO A 122 6.36 -1.59 -9.14
C PRO A 122 5.87 -3.01 -8.83
N GLN A 123 6.55 -4.01 -9.37
CA GLN A 123 6.31 -5.42 -9.09
C GLN A 123 7.41 -5.93 -8.18
N CYS A 124 7.10 -6.06 -6.89
CA CYS A 124 8.07 -6.40 -5.84
C CYS A 124 7.78 -7.80 -5.31
N PHE A 125 8.47 -8.80 -5.85
CA PHE A 125 8.23 -10.22 -5.54
C PHE A 125 9.51 -10.87 -5.02
N SER A 126 9.88 -10.58 -3.79
CA SER A 126 11.08 -11.13 -3.18
C SER A 126 11.12 -12.65 -3.28
N GLY A 127 12.15 -13.17 -3.94
CA GLY A 127 12.31 -14.61 -4.15
C GLY A 127 11.46 -15.18 -5.28
N HIS A 128 10.68 -14.36 -5.98
CA HIS A 128 9.75 -14.79 -7.03
C HIS A 128 9.81 -13.88 -8.26
N ASP A 129 11.01 -13.55 -8.72
CA ASP A 129 11.19 -12.68 -9.91
C ASP A 129 10.59 -13.28 -11.19
N ASP A 130 10.46 -14.60 -11.24
CA ASP A 130 9.79 -15.33 -12.31
C ASP A 130 8.29 -14.96 -12.48
N LEU A 131 7.67 -14.40 -11.45
CA LEU A 131 6.27 -13.98 -11.49
C LEU A 131 6.06 -12.59 -12.08
N LYS A 132 7.13 -11.81 -12.31
CA LYS A 132 7.04 -10.50 -12.90
C LYS A 132 6.48 -10.58 -14.32
N THR A 133 5.56 -9.66 -14.61
CA THR A 133 4.93 -9.53 -15.93
C THR A 133 5.34 -8.19 -16.55
N ASP A 134 4.78 -7.89 -17.73
CA ASP A 134 4.84 -6.57 -18.32
C ASP A 134 4.33 -5.51 -17.31
N GLU A 135 4.93 -4.31 -17.33
CA GLU A 135 4.58 -3.22 -16.42
C GLU A 135 3.11 -2.81 -16.45
N PHE A 136 2.41 -3.11 -17.55
CA PHE A 136 0.99 -2.82 -17.71
C PHE A 136 0.07 -3.92 -17.16
N MET A 137 0.63 -5.00 -16.62
CA MET A 137 -0.13 -6.14 -16.09
C MET A 137 0.18 -6.46 -14.62
N PRO A 138 0.22 -5.45 -13.72
CA PRO A 138 0.60 -5.69 -12.33
C PRO A 138 -0.41 -6.56 -11.57
N ILE A 139 -1.69 -6.47 -11.92
CA ILE A 139 -2.76 -7.20 -11.21
C ILE A 139 -2.56 -8.71 -11.34
N GLU A 140 -2.33 -9.21 -12.54
CA GLU A 140 -2.08 -10.62 -12.77
C GLU A 140 -0.84 -11.10 -12.00
N ALA A 141 0.24 -10.33 -12.07
CA ALA A 141 1.48 -10.64 -11.38
C ALA A 141 1.29 -10.70 -9.86
N TYR A 142 0.63 -9.70 -9.27
CA TYR A 142 0.36 -9.68 -7.83
C TYR A 142 -0.62 -10.76 -7.40
N ARG A 143 -1.61 -11.12 -8.21
CA ARG A 143 -2.50 -12.24 -7.92
C ARG A 143 -1.73 -13.56 -7.88
N ASN A 144 -0.82 -13.77 -8.83
CA ASN A 144 0.04 -14.95 -8.83
C ASN A 144 0.97 -14.98 -7.63
N PHE A 145 1.58 -13.84 -7.29
CA PHE A 145 2.41 -13.72 -6.10
C PHE A 145 1.61 -14.04 -4.83
N TYR A 146 0.37 -13.57 -4.75
CA TYR A 146 -0.53 -13.86 -3.63
C TYR A 146 -0.82 -15.35 -3.51
N ARG A 147 -1.11 -16.02 -4.62
CA ARG A 147 -1.36 -17.47 -4.65
C ARG A 147 -0.12 -18.28 -4.25
N VAL A 148 1.04 -17.92 -4.77
CA VAL A 148 2.29 -18.69 -4.57
C VAL A 148 2.88 -18.47 -3.19
N ASP A 149 2.98 -17.22 -2.74
CA ASP A 149 3.70 -16.88 -1.52
C ASP A 149 2.80 -16.67 -0.29
N LYS A 150 1.62 -16.08 -0.49
CA LYS A 150 0.73 -15.70 0.62
C LYS A 150 -0.30 -16.77 0.97
N SER A 151 -0.58 -17.71 0.10
CA SER A 151 -1.56 -18.79 0.34
C SER A 151 -1.29 -19.59 1.61
N LYS A 152 -0.04 -19.72 2.00
CA LYS A 152 0.38 -20.48 3.20
C LYS A 152 -0.10 -19.85 4.52
N PHE A 153 -0.43 -18.57 4.55
CA PHE A 153 -0.91 -17.90 5.75
C PHE A 153 -2.16 -17.06 5.56
N ALA A 154 -2.53 -16.72 4.32
CA ALA A 154 -3.65 -15.84 4.01
C ALA A 154 -4.97 -16.41 4.55
N ARG A 155 -5.66 -15.62 5.36
CA ARG A 155 -6.95 -15.97 5.94
C ARG A 155 -7.99 -14.91 5.59
N TYR A 156 -9.22 -15.36 5.41
CA TYR A 156 -10.39 -14.54 5.13
C TYR A 156 -11.51 -14.93 6.10
N LYS A 157 -11.28 -14.70 7.40
CA LYS A 157 -12.24 -15.05 8.46
C LYS A 157 -13.41 -14.07 8.50
N TYR A 158 -13.14 -12.80 8.16
CA TYR A 158 -14.07 -11.69 8.36
C TYR A 158 -14.71 -11.17 7.07
N THR A 159 -14.38 -11.77 5.95
CA THR A 159 -14.90 -11.41 4.63
C THR A 159 -14.78 -12.61 3.68
N GLU A 160 -15.44 -12.53 2.53
CA GLU A 160 -15.31 -13.57 1.50
C GLU A 160 -13.93 -13.54 0.84
N ARG A 161 -13.40 -14.72 0.58
CA ARG A 161 -12.18 -14.91 -0.19
C ARG A 161 -12.44 -14.48 -1.65
N PRO A 162 -11.54 -13.71 -2.28
CA PRO A 162 -11.69 -13.39 -3.69
C PRO A 162 -11.73 -14.66 -4.56
N LYS A 163 -12.58 -14.65 -5.58
CA LYS A 163 -12.74 -15.82 -6.46
C LYS A 163 -11.43 -16.21 -7.15
N TRP A 164 -10.62 -15.22 -7.56
CA TRP A 164 -9.33 -15.47 -8.19
C TRP A 164 -8.28 -16.10 -7.24
N PHE A 165 -8.52 -16.05 -5.93
CA PHE A 165 -7.65 -16.65 -4.91
C PHE A 165 -8.05 -18.11 -4.58
N LEU A 166 -9.06 -18.63 -5.22
CA LEU A 166 -9.45 -20.05 -5.09
C LEU A 166 -8.40 -20.93 -5.76
N ASN A 167 -8.11 -22.06 -5.15
CA ASN A 167 -7.16 -23.06 -5.65
C ASN A 167 -7.67 -23.72 -6.93
#